data_8dfc942fd3891dedbaffdf1d5fd64cac
#
_entry.id   8dfc942fd3891dedbaffdf1d5fd64cac
#
_cell.length_a   1.000
_cell.length_b   1.000
_cell.length_c   1.000
_cell.angle_alpha   90.00
_cell.angle_beta   90.00
_cell.angle_gamma   90.00
#
_symmetry.space_group_name_H-M   'P 1'
#
loop_
_entity.id
_entity.type
_entity.pdbx_description
1 polymer ?
#
loop_
_entity_poly.entity_id
_entity_poly.type
_entity_poly.pdbx_seq_one_letter_code
_entity_poly.pdbx_strand_id
1 'polypeptide(L)'
;MKKLFLYAYDRRNLGDDLFVEYIARRYPKAQLYIWSGAENGAVYGRIPNLKRIDPESRVVHLLRRLRPSLVARYRAWLENRCDAVVYIGGSIFMEYPNWEQICTWWEYEAQNRPFYVLGANFGPWHTEAYRQKMEEIFRDCRDVCFRDKYSAGLFPGVVRQAPDILFGYPMPMVPVKEDQIFVSVINCAGRDESHNLNAHDGRYVANMAGLLRQLLSENKKIVLASFCKEEGDEEGIRKILAAMGFENDSRVRVLHYNGTNADELICAIAESAGVIGTRFHATILALAAGRPVLPIVYSDKTKYVLDDLGFAGTVYDLREDTPWTAMEMATIVAPVAESEKHFEKLDQVLR
;
A
#
# COMPACT_ATOMS: atom_id res chain seq x y z
N MET A 1 23.76 -18.59 -1.22
CA MET A 1 22.82 -17.56 -0.67
C MET A 1 21.81 -17.27 -1.74
N LYS A 2 20.52 -17.44 -1.45
CA LYS A 2 19.42 -17.14 -2.37
C LYS A 2 19.35 -15.65 -2.66
N LYS A 3 18.86 -15.30 -3.84
CA LYS A 3 18.76 -13.92 -4.32
C LYS A 3 17.36 -13.64 -4.82
N LEU A 4 16.83 -12.48 -4.47
CA LEU A 4 15.51 -12.03 -4.84
C LEU A 4 15.60 -10.63 -5.44
N PHE A 5 14.99 -10.41 -6.60
CA PHE A 5 14.82 -9.08 -7.16
C PHE A 5 13.40 -8.59 -6.88
N LEU A 6 13.27 -7.38 -6.33
CA LEU A 6 11.99 -6.80 -5.95
C LEU A 6 11.60 -5.65 -6.89
N TYR A 7 10.34 -5.65 -7.28
CA TYR A 7 9.60 -4.50 -7.76
C TYR A 7 8.56 -4.12 -6.71
N ALA A 8 8.48 -2.85 -6.36
CA ALA A 8 7.49 -2.28 -5.47
C ALA A 8 7.17 -0.84 -5.89
N TYR A 9 6.08 -0.29 -5.40
CA TYR A 9 5.80 1.14 -5.53
C TYR A 9 6.79 1.92 -4.68
N ASP A 10 7.61 2.78 -5.29
CA ASP A 10 8.77 3.40 -4.66
C ASP A 10 8.65 4.92 -4.46
N ARG A 11 7.47 5.41 -4.07
CA ARG A 11 7.21 6.83 -3.79
C ARG A 11 7.00 7.13 -2.31
N ARG A 12 7.80 6.54 -1.42
CA ARG A 12 7.71 6.72 0.05
C ARG A 12 6.28 6.70 0.55
N ASN A 13 5.59 5.60 0.30
CA ASN A 13 4.27 5.31 0.83
C ASN A 13 4.44 4.28 1.95
N LEU A 14 3.97 4.60 3.16
CA LEU A 14 4.17 3.74 4.34
C LEU A 14 3.75 2.28 4.07
N GLY A 15 2.58 2.05 3.47
CA GLY A 15 2.09 0.69 3.23
C GLY A 15 2.97 -0.10 2.25
N ASP A 16 3.37 0.53 1.16
CA ASP A 16 4.22 -0.12 0.15
C ASP A 16 5.64 -0.37 0.68
N ASP A 17 6.17 0.56 1.47
CA ASP A 17 7.48 0.39 2.11
C ASP A 17 7.46 -0.75 3.14
N LEU A 18 6.35 -0.93 3.86
CA LEU A 18 6.15 -2.06 4.78
C LEU A 18 6.08 -3.41 4.06
N PHE A 19 5.56 -3.49 2.83
CA PHE A 19 5.65 -4.72 2.03
C PHE A 19 7.10 -5.12 1.77
N VAL A 20 7.94 -4.16 1.39
CA VAL A 20 9.38 -4.41 1.14
C VAL A 20 10.09 -4.82 2.42
N GLU A 21 9.79 -4.17 3.53
CA GLU A 21 10.36 -4.52 4.82
C GLU A 21 9.91 -5.92 5.27
N TYR A 22 8.63 -6.25 5.11
CA TYR A 22 8.08 -7.52 5.52
C TYR A 22 8.67 -8.70 4.74
N ILE A 23 8.77 -8.60 3.41
CA ILE A 23 9.40 -9.65 2.61
C ILE A 23 10.89 -9.81 2.94
N ALA A 24 11.59 -8.72 3.26
CA ALA A 24 12.98 -8.77 3.67
C ALA A 24 13.17 -9.47 5.03
N ARG A 25 12.29 -9.19 6.00
CA ARG A 25 12.25 -9.86 7.31
C ARG A 25 11.90 -11.35 7.20
N ARG A 26 11.01 -11.71 6.26
CA ARG A 26 10.63 -13.11 6.01
C ARG A 26 11.78 -13.95 5.50
N TYR A 27 12.66 -13.39 4.68
CA TYR A 27 13.80 -14.08 4.07
C TYR A 27 15.15 -13.50 4.52
N PRO A 28 15.49 -13.57 5.82
CA PRO A 28 16.67 -12.89 6.37
C PRO A 28 18.00 -13.46 5.85
N LYS A 29 17.98 -14.69 5.31
CA LYS A 29 19.16 -15.34 4.72
C LYS A 29 19.29 -15.10 3.22
N ALA A 30 18.29 -14.49 2.56
CA ALA A 30 18.35 -14.14 1.15
C ALA A 30 18.92 -12.73 0.97
N GLN A 31 19.63 -12.50 -0.13
CA GLN A 31 20.01 -11.17 -0.57
C GLN A 31 18.93 -10.62 -1.48
N LEU A 32 18.31 -9.54 -1.08
CA LEU A 32 17.30 -8.83 -1.85
C LEU A 32 17.93 -7.69 -2.64
N TYR A 33 17.40 -7.42 -3.83
CA TYR A 33 17.76 -6.28 -4.66
C TYR A 33 16.50 -5.51 -5.03
N ILE A 34 16.56 -4.19 -5.03
CA ILE A 34 15.48 -3.32 -5.50
C ILE A 34 16.04 -2.21 -6.39
N TRP A 35 15.35 -1.95 -7.51
CA TRP A 35 15.68 -0.83 -8.39
C TRP A 35 14.87 0.38 -7.96
N SER A 36 15.50 1.36 -7.31
CA SER A 36 14.79 2.50 -6.73
C SER A 36 15.67 3.75 -6.63
N GLY A 37 15.03 4.92 -6.77
CA GLY A 37 15.69 6.23 -6.73
C GLY A 37 16.35 6.57 -5.40
N ALA A 38 17.15 7.63 -5.42
CA ALA A 38 17.92 8.10 -4.26
C ALA A 38 17.01 8.57 -3.10
N GLU A 39 15.82 9.07 -3.43
CA GLU A 39 14.80 9.53 -2.48
C GLU A 39 14.36 8.43 -1.49
N ASN A 40 14.44 7.15 -1.91
CA ASN A 40 14.11 5.99 -1.07
C ASN A 40 15.35 5.40 -0.37
N GLY A 41 16.51 6.05 -0.50
CA GLY A 41 17.74 5.58 0.14
C GLY A 41 17.63 5.45 1.65
N ALA A 42 16.90 6.35 2.32
CA ALA A 42 16.66 6.32 3.75
C ALA A 42 15.71 5.18 4.17
N VAL A 43 14.71 4.86 3.34
CA VAL A 43 13.78 3.75 3.57
C VAL A 43 14.52 2.41 3.51
N TYR A 44 15.14 2.14 2.37
CA TYR A 44 15.72 0.82 2.09
C TYR A 44 17.11 0.60 2.71
N GLY A 45 17.83 1.67 3.03
CA GLY A 45 19.15 1.60 3.67
C GLY A 45 19.15 1.00 5.09
N ARG A 46 17.97 0.94 5.74
CA ARG A 46 17.78 0.34 7.07
C ARG A 46 17.55 -1.16 7.03
N ILE A 47 17.29 -1.74 5.86
CA ILE A 47 16.96 -3.16 5.69
C ILE A 47 18.27 -3.93 5.41
N PRO A 48 18.77 -4.74 6.35
CA PRO A 48 20.15 -5.26 6.30
C PRO A 48 20.46 -6.14 5.10
N ASN A 49 19.47 -6.92 4.62
CA ASN A 49 19.62 -7.86 3.51
C ASN A 49 19.07 -7.32 2.18
N LEU A 50 18.71 -6.02 2.11
CA LEU A 50 18.25 -5.36 0.90
C LEU A 50 19.33 -4.45 0.33
N LYS A 51 19.62 -4.62 -0.95
CA LYS A 51 20.55 -3.77 -1.70
C LYS A 51 19.78 -2.93 -2.71
N ARG A 52 19.73 -1.64 -2.47
CA ARG A 52 19.17 -0.66 -3.42
C ARG A 52 20.13 -0.45 -4.59
N ILE A 53 19.61 -0.49 -5.79
CA ILE A 53 20.31 -0.16 -7.03
C ILE A 53 19.75 1.16 -7.52
N ASP A 54 20.58 2.18 -7.45
CA ASP A 54 20.20 3.54 -7.81
C ASP A 54 20.23 3.73 -9.35
N PRO A 55 19.08 4.07 -9.98
CA PRO A 55 18.99 4.36 -11.40
C PRO A 55 19.80 5.58 -11.83
N GLU A 56 20.17 6.47 -10.88
CA GLU A 56 21.01 7.65 -11.12
C GLU A 56 22.46 7.46 -10.65
N SER A 57 22.86 6.24 -10.29
CA SER A 57 24.25 5.93 -9.93
C SER A 57 25.20 6.20 -11.09
N ARG A 58 26.46 6.49 -10.76
CA ARG A 58 27.51 6.77 -11.76
C ARG A 58 27.62 5.64 -12.81
N VAL A 59 27.45 4.38 -12.41
CA VAL A 59 27.49 3.23 -13.29
C VAL A 59 26.32 3.25 -14.28
N VAL A 60 25.09 3.44 -13.77
CA VAL A 60 23.88 3.49 -14.62
C VAL A 60 23.91 4.72 -15.52
N HIS A 61 24.37 5.87 -15.01
CA HIS A 61 24.52 7.07 -15.82
C HIS A 61 25.54 6.87 -16.96
N LEU A 62 26.67 6.22 -16.70
CA LEU A 62 27.67 5.89 -17.75
C LEU A 62 27.05 4.95 -18.79
N LEU A 63 26.34 3.90 -18.38
CA LEU A 63 25.66 2.97 -19.29
C LEU A 63 24.63 3.70 -20.16
N ARG A 64 23.81 4.58 -19.54
CA ARG A 64 22.80 5.39 -20.25
C ARG A 64 23.45 6.31 -21.30
N ARG A 65 24.59 6.94 -20.94
CA ARG A 65 25.34 7.82 -21.85
C ARG A 65 25.97 7.06 -23.03
N LEU A 66 26.42 5.82 -22.80
CA LEU A 66 26.95 4.99 -23.88
C LEU A 66 25.84 4.52 -24.84
N ARG A 67 24.81 3.88 -24.32
CA ARG A 67 23.57 3.48 -25.02
C ARG A 67 22.45 3.25 -23.99
N PRO A 68 21.27 3.87 -24.13
CA PRO A 68 20.14 3.67 -23.20
C PRO A 68 19.76 2.20 -23.01
N SER A 69 19.85 1.37 -24.07
CA SER A 69 19.58 -0.07 -24.00
C SER A 69 20.51 -0.85 -23.06
N LEU A 70 21.69 -0.31 -22.72
CA LEU A 70 22.60 -0.96 -21.78
C LEU A 70 22.05 -0.93 -20.34
N VAL A 71 21.24 0.06 -19.97
CA VAL A 71 20.59 0.13 -18.67
C VAL A 71 19.59 -1.02 -18.52
N ALA A 72 18.74 -1.25 -19.53
CA ALA A 72 17.80 -2.37 -19.53
C ALA A 72 18.55 -3.72 -19.49
N ARG A 73 19.64 -3.86 -20.25
CA ARG A 73 20.48 -5.07 -20.23
C ARG A 73 21.15 -5.29 -18.87
N TYR A 74 21.59 -4.24 -18.22
CA TYR A 74 22.19 -4.33 -16.89
C TYR A 74 21.15 -4.77 -15.85
N ARG A 75 19.93 -4.19 -15.89
CA ARG A 75 18.84 -4.62 -15.02
C ARG A 75 18.48 -6.09 -15.27
N ALA A 76 18.27 -6.47 -16.52
CA ALA A 76 18.00 -7.85 -16.90
C ALA A 76 19.13 -8.83 -16.46
N TRP A 77 20.38 -8.40 -16.51
CA TRP A 77 21.51 -9.19 -16.01
C TRP A 77 21.44 -9.40 -14.48
N LEU A 78 21.01 -8.39 -13.70
CA LEU A 78 20.81 -8.52 -12.28
C LEU A 78 19.66 -9.48 -11.95
N GLU A 79 18.53 -9.33 -12.62
CA GLU A 79 17.33 -10.16 -12.47
C GLU A 79 17.64 -11.64 -12.79
N ASN A 80 18.35 -11.89 -13.88
CA ASN A 80 18.76 -13.25 -14.31
C ASN A 80 19.70 -13.96 -13.32
N ARG A 81 20.27 -13.24 -12.36
CA ARG A 81 21.11 -13.79 -11.30
C ARG A 81 20.36 -14.04 -10.00
N CYS A 82 19.06 -13.75 -10.00
CA CYS A 82 18.18 -13.97 -8.85
C CYS A 82 17.41 -15.28 -9.00
N ASP A 83 17.15 -15.95 -7.89
CA ASP A 83 16.35 -17.18 -7.84
C ASP A 83 14.87 -16.90 -8.07
N ALA A 84 14.42 -15.66 -7.81
CA ALA A 84 13.08 -15.18 -8.07
C ALA A 84 13.07 -13.67 -8.35
N VAL A 85 12.08 -13.23 -9.11
CA VAL A 85 11.71 -11.82 -9.31
C VAL A 85 10.30 -11.65 -8.79
N VAL A 86 10.09 -10.72 -7.88
CA VAL A 86 8.80 -10.51 -7.22
C VAL A 86 8.33 -9.07 -7.43
N TYR A 87 7.13 -8.90 -7.92
CA TYR A 87 6.40 -7.64 -7.78
C TYR A 87 5.49 -7.74 -6.57
N ILE A 88 5.78 -6.92 -5.56
CA ILE A 88 4.98 -6.84 -4.35
C ILE A 88 4.31 -5.46 -4.27
N GLY A 89 3.00 -5.43 -4.05
CA GLY A 89 2.25 -4.17 -3.97
C GLY A 89 0.77 -4.37 -4.21
N GLY A 90 0.00 -3.32 -3.98
CA GLY A 90 -1.45 -3.35 -4.08
C GLY A 90 -1.97 -3.04 -5.49
N SER A 91 -2.15 -1.76 -5.82
CA SER A 91 -2.82 -1.32 -7.06
C SER A 91 -1.81 -1.18 -8.21
N ILE A 92 -1.35 -2.28 -8.76
CA ILE A 92 -0.36 -2.32 -9.84
C ILE A 92 -0.96 -2.69 -11.20
N PHE A 93 -2.16 -3.24 -11.24
CA PHE A 93 -2.85 -3.65 -12.47
C PHE A 93 -4.04 -2.73 -12.75
N MET A 94 -3.75 -1.49 -13.12
CA MET A 94 -4.73 -0.52 -13.58
C MET A 94 -4.65 -0.37 -15.09
N GLU A 95 -5.81 -0.28 -15.76
CA GLU A 95 -5.85 -0.06 -17.20
C GLU A 95 -5.64 1.42 -17.52
N TYR A 96 -4.44 1.74 -18.00
CA TYR A 96 -4.10 3.06 -18.50
C TYR A 96 -4.31 3.15 -20.01
N PRO A 97 -4.40 4.34 -20.61
CA PRO A 97 -4.55 4.49 -22.07
C PRO A 97 -3.46 3.78 -22.92
N ASN A 98 -2.28 3.57 -22.34
CA ASN A 98 -1.14 2.89 -22.97
C ASN A 98 -0.91 1.46 -22.41
N TRP A 99 -1.95 0.80 -21.94
CA TRP A 99 -1.85 -0.50 -21.28
C TRP A 99 -1.17 -1.58 -22.14
N GLU A 100 -1.35 -1.56 -23.46
CA GLU A 100 -0.71 -2.51 -24.36
C GLU A 100 0.82 -2.45 -24.27
N GLN A 101 1.37 -1.23 -24.23
CA GLN A 101 2.80 -1.03 -24.04
C GLN A 101 3.27 -1.50 -22.66
N ILE A 102 2.49 -1.26 -21.62
CA ILE A 102 2.79 -1.71 -20.26
C ILE A 102 2.77 -3.24 -20.20
N CYS A 103 1.80 -3.89 -20.85
CA CYS A 103 1.69 -5.36 -20.91
C CYS A 103 2.91 -6.01 -21.58
N THR A 104 3.59 -5.37 -22.54
CA THR A 104 4.82 -5.93 -23.12
C THR A 104 5.93 -6.14 -22.12
N TRP A 105 6.03 -5.27 -21.11
CA TRP A 105 6.99 -5.45 -20.03
C TRP A 105 6.59 -6.61 -19.10
N TRP A 106 5.32 -6.70 -18.70
CA TRP A 106 4.81 -7.78 -17.87
C TRP A 106 5.00 -9.15 -18.53
N GLU A 107 4.66 -9.24 -19.81
CA GLU A 107 4.82 -10.45 -20.61
C GLU A 107 6.29 -10.88 -20.69
N TYR A 108 7.18 -9.92 -20.94
CA TYR A 108 8.62 -10.19 -20.98
C TYR A 108 9.14 -10.74 -19.65
N GLU A 109 8.75 -10.14 -18.53
CA GLU A 109 9.17 -10.59 -17.20
C GLU A 109 8.60 -11.99 -16.88
N ALA A 110 7.32 -12.22 -17.13
CA ALA A 110 6.66 -13.50 -16.87
C ALA A 110 7.28 -14.66 -17.67
N GLN A 111 7.60 -14.43 -18.96
CA GLN A 111 8.15 -15.46 -19.83
C GLN A 111 9.65 -15.74 -19.61
N ASN A 112 10.40 -14.76 -19.18
CA ASN A 112 11.87 -14.87 -19.12
C ASN A 112 12.44 -15.06 -17.72
N ARG A 113 11.58 -15.00 -16.67
CA ARG A 113 12.02 -15.04 -15.27
C ARG A 113 11.10 -15.91 -14.40
N PRO A 114 11.58 -16.43 -13.27
CA PRO A 114 10.69 -16.97 -12.23
C PRO A 114 9.96 -15.80 -11.55
N PHE A 115 8.91 -15.30 -12.20
CA PHE A 115 8.21 -14.08 -11.83
C PHE A 115 7.01 -14.34 -10.94
N TYR A 116 6.91 -13.60 -9.86
CA TYR A 116 5.86 -13.71 -8.83
C TYR A 116 5.17 -12.36 -8.64
N VAL A 117 3.87 -12.37 -8.45
CA VAL A 117 3.06 -11.18 -8.10
C VAL A 117 2.36 -11.45 -6.78
N LEU A 118 2.63 -10.65 -5.76
CA LEU A 118 2.12 -10.85 -4.41
C LEU A 118 1.43 -9.60 -3.86
N GLY A 119 0.24 -9.78 -3.27
CA GLY A 119 -0.49 -8.72 -2.56
C GLY A 119 -1.24 -7.73 -3.45
N ALA A 120 -1.28 -7.95 -4.76
CA ALA A 120 -1.93 -7.05 -5.70
C ALA A 120 -3.47 -7.15 -5.65
N ASN A 121 -4.11 -6.16 -6.25
CA ASN A 121 -5.50 -6.18 -6.71
C ASN A 121 -5.54 -5.86 -8.22
N PHE A 122 -6.64 -6.22 -8.89
CA PHE A 122 -6.86 -5.92 -10.29
C PHE A 122 -7.86 -4.78 -10.47
N GLY A 123 -7.48 -3.78 -11.23
CA GLY A 123 -8.32 -2.62 -11.56
C GLY A 123 -7.90 -1.30 -10.88
N PRO A 124 -8.57 -0.17 -11.29
CA PRO A 124 -9.69 -0.16 -12.23
C PRO A 124 -9.31 -0.66 -13.62
N TRP A 125 -10.24 -1.35 -14.27
CA TRP A 125 -10.12 -1.84 -15.64
C TRP A 125 -11.42 -1.56 -16.41
N HIS A 126 -11.35 -1.44 -17.73
CA HIS A 126 -12.44 -0.96 -18.57
C HIS A 126 -12.72 -1.85 -19.77
N THR A 127 -11.70 -2.58 -20.28
CA THR A 127 -11.83 -3.37 -21.49
C THR A 127 -11.56 -4.85 -21.23
N GLU A 128 -12.37 -5.69 -21.87
CA GLU A 128 -12.18 -7.14 -21.82
C GLU A 128 -10.85 -7.55 -22.48
N ALA A 129 -10.38 -6.78 -23.47
CA ALA A 129 -9.08 -7.00 -24.11
C ALA A 129 -7.92 -6.89 -23.11
N TYR A 130 -7.94 -5.88 -22.23
CA TYR A 130 -6.96 -5.74 -21.15
C TYR A 130 -7.01 -6.93 -20.18
N ARG A 131 -8.22 -7.30 -19.71
CA ARG A 131 -8.39 -8.43 -18.80
C ARG A 131 -7.86 -9.73 -19.39
N GLN A 132 -8.20 -10.04 -20.66
CA GLN A 132 -7.73 -11.24 -21.36
C GLN A 132 -6.21 -11.24 -21.54
N LYS A 133 -5.62 -10.11 -21.94
CA LYS A 133 -4.17 -9.99 -22.05
C LYS A 133 -3.46 -10.22 -20.73
N MET A 134 -4.00 -9.69 -19.64
CA MET A 134 -3.44 -9.92 -18.31
C MET A 134 -3.60 -11.37 -17.86
N GLU A 135 -4.69 -12.05 -18.23
CA GLU A 135 -4.87 -13.48 -17.95
C GLU A 135 -3.79 -14.33 -18.64
N GLU A 136 -3.44 -14.03 -19.90
CA GLU A 136 -2.34 -14.69 -20.61
C GLU A 136 -1.02 -14.50 -19.86
N ILE A 137 -0.70 -13.26 -19.47
CA ILE A 137 0.51 -12.93 -18.73
C ILE A 137 0.56 -13.66 -17.37
N PHE A 138 -0.55 -13.70 -16.63
CA PHE A 138 -0.60 -14.37 -15.34
C PHE A 138 -0.38 -15.90 -15.44
N ARG A 139 -0.77 -16.52 -16.55
CA ARG A 139 -0.49 -17.94 -16.80
C ARG A 139 1.00 -18.23 -16.96
N ASP A 140 1.77 -17.27 -17.48
CA ASP A 140 3.22 -17.39 -17.65
C ASP A 140 3.98 -17.13 -16.34
N CYS A 141 3.36 -16.46 -15.35
CA CYS A 141 3.96 -16.21 -14.03
C CYS A 141 4.12 -17.52 -13.23
N ARG A 142 5.13 -17.58 -12.37
CA ARG A 142 5.31 -18.68 -11.42
C ARG A 142 4.21 -18.71 -10.36
N ASP A 143 3.74 -17.54 -9.96
CA ASP A 143 2.64 -17.36 -9.02
C ASP A 143 2.07 -15.96 -9.10
N VAL A 144 0.76 -15.86 -9.00
CA VAL A 144 0.03 -14.60 -8.81
C VAL A 144 -0.95 -14.79 -7.66
N CYS A 145 -0.81 -14.00 -6.62
CA CYS A 145 -1.70 -14.05 -5.46
C CYS A 145 -2.25 -12.66 -5.16
N PHE A 146 -3.56 -12.50 -5.33
CA PHE A 146 -4.27 -11.24 -5.07
C PHE A 146 -4.80 -11.18 -3.64
N ARG A 147 -5.00 -9.96 -3.14
CA ARG A 147 -5.44 -9.70 -1.76
C ARG A 147 -6.95 -9.67 -1.58
N ASP A 148 -7.74 -9.72 -2.65
CA ASP A 148 -9.20 -9.70 -2.60
C ASP A 148 -9.83 -10.73 -3.55
N LYS A 149 -11.02 -11.23 -3.18
CA LYS A 149 -11.73 -12.27 -3.93
C LYS A 149 -12.28 -11.76 -5.26
N TYR A 150 -12.65 -10.47 -5.33
CA TYR A 150 -13.13 -9.88 -6.58
C TYR A 150 -12.04 -9.96 -7.65
N SER A 151 -10.86 -9.46 -7.35
CA SER A 151 -9.73 -9.47 -8.29
C SER A 151 -9.33 -10.90 -8.69
N ALA A 152 -9.25 -11.82 -7.73
CA ALA A 152 -8.91 -13.22 -8.02
C ALA A 152 -10.00 -13.94 -8.82
N GLY A 153 -11.26 -13.62 -8.57
CA GLY A 153 -12.41 -14.19 -9.27
C GLY A 153 -12.49 -13.85 -10.75
N LEU A 154 -11.81 -12.79 -11.19
CA LEU A 154 -11.66 -12.43 -12.61
C LEU A 154 -10.77 -13.42 -13.39
N PHE A 155 -9.96 -14.24 -12.69
CA PHE A 155 -8.96 -15.14 -13.28
C PHE A 155 -9.01 -16.54 -12.64
N PRO A 156 -10.15 -17.24 -12.73
CA PRO A 156 -10.35 -18.51 -12.03
C PRO A 156 -9.35 -19.57 -12.49
N GLY A 157 -8.70 -20.25 -11.53
CA GLY A 157 -7.70 -21.27 -11.80
C GLY A 157 -6.32 -20.75 -12.24
N VAL A 158 -6.16 -19.44 -12.38
CA VAL A 158 -4.89 -18.78 -12.77
C VAL A 158 -4.29 -18.05 -11.59
N VAL A 159 -5.11 -17.29 -10.85
CA VAL A 159 -4.68 -16.44 -9.74
C VAL A 159 -5.15 -17.05 -8.42
N ARG A 160 -4.29 -17.02 -7.41
CA ARG A 160 -4.63 -17.37 -6.02
C ARG A 160 -5.13 -16.14 -5.26
N GLN A 161 -5.80 -16.37 -4.14
CA GLN A 161 -6.24 -15.31 -3.24
C GLN A 161 -5.75 -15.58 -1.82
N ALA A 162 -5.33 -14.53 -1.13
CA ALA A 162 -5.07 -14.48 0.30
C ALA A 162 -5.36 -13.06 0.83
N PRO A 163 -5.74 -12.86 2.09
CA PRO A 163 -5.90 -11.53 2.66
C PRO A 163 -4.62 -10.70 2.57
N ASP A 164 -4.73 -9.37 2.68
CA ASP A 164 -3.59 -8.47 2.52
C ASP A 164 -2.36 -8.90 3.33
N ILE A 165 -1.19 -8.82 2.72
CA ILE A 165 0.10 -9.26 3.29
C ILE A 165 0.37 -8.61 4.65
N LEU A 166 -0.02 -7.35 4.86
CA LEU A 166 0.26 -6.63 6.10
C LEU A 166 -0.55 -7.11 7.31
N PHE A 167 -1.51 -8.03 7.15
CA PHE A 167 -2.05 -8.77 8.30
C PHE A 167 -1.00 -9.65 8.99
N GLY A 168 0.02 -10.10 8.27
CA GLY A 168 1.17 -10.81 8.82
C GLY A 168 2.26 -9.90 9.40
N TYR A 169 2.18 -8.58 9.22
CA TYR A 169 3.19 -7.66 9.73
C TYR A 169 3.17 -7.65 11.27
N PRO A 170 4.34 -7.77 11.93
CA PRO A 170 4.41 -7.83 13.39
C PRO A 170 4.06 -6.48 14.02
N MET A 171 2.83 -6.34 14.50
CA MET A 171 2.38 -5.14 15.19
C MET A 171 2.96 -5.06 16.61
N PRO A 172 3.37 -3.86 17.07
CA PRO A 172 3.90 -3.71 18.43
C PRO A 172 2.81 -3.92 19.48
N MET A 173 3.15 -4.63 20.54
CA MET A 173 2.29 -4.79 21.71
C MET A 173 2.53 -3.62 22.66
N VAL A 174 1.69 -2.60 22.58
CA VAL A 174 1.78 -1.38 23.40
C VAL A 174 0.47 -1.13 24.13
N PRO A 175 0.50 -0.48 25.31
CA PRO A 175 -0.71 -0.09 26.02
C PRO A 175 -1.59 0.85 25.19
N VAL A 176 -2.90 0.64 25.24
CA VAL A 176 -3.87 1.47 24.53
C VAL A 176 -4.07 2.78 25.30
N LYS A 177 -4.08 3.88 24.58
CA LYS A 177 -4.45 5.20 25.07
C LYS A 177 -5.92 5.43 24.74
N GLU A 178 -6.80 5.23 25.73
CA GLU A 178 -8.26 5.24 25.55
C GLU A 178 -8.81 6.59 25.07
N ASP A 179 -8.05 7.66 25.24
CA ASP A 179 -8.39 9.00 24.81
C ASP A 179 -7.79 9.39 23.44
N GLN A 180 -7.05 8.49 22.78
CA GLN A 180 -6.38 8.79 21.51
C GLN A 180 -7.05 8.12 20.32
N ILE A 181 -7.28 8.89 19.25
CA ILE A 181 -7.76 8.40 17.94
C ILE A 181 -6.71 8.72 16.88
N PHE A 182 -6.32 7.70 16.12
CA PHE A 182 -5.44 7.87 14.97
C PHE A 182 -6.27 8.13 13.70
N VAL A 183 -5.86 9.09 12.89
CA VAL A 183 -6.57 9.50 11.67
C VAL A 183 -5.62 9.58 10.50
N SER A 184 -5.77 8.69 9.53
CA SER A 184 -5.04 8.81 8.26
C SER A 184 -5.80 9.65 7.26
N VAL A 185 -5.10 10.53 6.56
CA VAL A 185 -5.66 11.53 5.66
C VAL A 185 -5.15 11.31 4.24
N ILE A 186 -5.95 11.71 3.25
CA ILE A 186 -5.54 11.86 1.86
C ILE A 186 -5.78 13.30 1.38
N ASN A 187 -5.17 13.66 0.27
CA ASN A 187 -5.60 14.80 -0.53
C ASN A 187 -6.43 14.29 -1.71
N CYS A 188 -7.66 14.72 -1.84
CA CYS A 188 -8.50 14.34 -2.99
C CYS A 188 -8.10 15.09 -4.26
N ALA A 189 -7.61 16.32 -4.13
CA ALA A 189 -7.15 17.10 -5.26
C ALA A 189 -5.92 16.45 -5.94
N GLY A 190 -5.94 16.42 -7.29
CA GLY A 190 -4.86 15.81 -8.07
C GLY A 190 -4.96 14.29 -8.25
N ARG A 191 -6.08 13.66 -7.84
CA ARG A 191 -6.30 12.21 -7.97
C ARG A 191 -7.31 11.85 -9.08
N ASP A 192 -7.54 12.72 -10.04
CA ASP A 192 -8.57 12.50 -11.06
C ASP A 192 -8.20 11.42 -12.08
N GLU A 193 -6.94 11.33 -12.47
CA GLU A 193 -6.50 10.34 -13.46
C GLU A 193 -6.79 8.89 -13.02
N SER A 194 -6.75 8.63 -11.72
CA SER A 194 -6.93 7.27 -11.18
C SER A 194 -8.28 7.06 -10.49
N HIS A 195 -8.90 8.10 -9.92
CA HIS A 195 -10.02 7.92 -9.00
C HIS A 195 -11.13 8.99 -9.12
N ASN A 196 -10.93 10.03 -9.90
CA ASN A 196 -11.88 11.17 -10.09
C ASN A 196 -12.35 11.79 -8.76
N LEU A 197 -11.42 12.19 -7.89
CA LEU A 197 -11.72 12.65 -6.54
C LEU A 197 -11.78 14.17 -6.35
N ASN A 198 -11.34 14.97 -7.32
CA ASN A 198 -11.32 16.45 -7.18
C ASN A 198 -12.67 17.03 -6.79
N ALA A 199 -13.77 16.54 -7.38
CA ALA A 199 -15.13 17.01 -7.09
C ALA A 199 -15.55 16.75 -5.62
N HIS A 200 -14.89 15.84 -4.93
CA HIS A 200 -15.21 15.45 -3.56
C HIS A 200 -14.33 16.12 -2.50
N ASP A 201 -13.28 16.86 -2.89
CA ASP A 201 -12.28 17.40 -1.97
C ASP A 201 -12.89 18.29 -0.88
N GLY A 202 -13.71 19.25 -1.24
CA GLY A 202 -14.34 20.17 -0.27
C GLY A 202 -15.26 19.46 0.73
N ARG A 203 -16.04 18.47 0.26
CA ARG A 203 -16.90 17.67 1.12
C ARG A 203 -16.11 16.75 2.04
N TYR A 204 -15.09 16.09 1.53
CA TYR A 204 -14.18 15.27 2.33
C TYR A 204 -13.55 16.08 3.46
N VAL A 205 -13.01 17.26 3.15
CA VAL A 205 -12.41 18.17 4.15
C VAL A 205 -13.46 18.60 5.19
N ALA A 206 -14.66 19.00 4.75
CA ALA A 206 -15.71 19.44 5.67
C ALA A 206 -16.20 18.32 6.61
N ASN A 207 -16.45 17.13 6.08
CA ASN A 207 -16.88 15.96 6.86
C ASN A 207 -15.78 15.51 7.83
N MET A 208 -14.53 15.43 7.40
CA MET A 208 -13.41 15.07 8.27
C MET A 208 -13.26 16.11 9.39
N ALA A 209 -13.27 17.40 9.08
CA ALA A 209 -13.21 18.45 10.09
C ALA A 209 -14.38 18.37 11.09
N GLY A 210 -15.57 17.98 10.63
CA GLY A 210 -16.74 17.72 11.47
C GLY A 210 -16.49 16.59 12.47
N LEU A 211 -16.03 15.43 12.01
CA LEU A 211 -15.68 14.28 12.86
C LEU A 211 -14.60 14.65 13.90
N LEU A 212 -13.56 15.36 13.48
CA LEU A 212 -12.47 15.75 14.37
C LEU A 212 -12.92 16.75 15.42
N ARG A 213 -13.80 17.72 15.09
CA ARG A 213 -14.40 18.62 16.09
C ARG A 213 -15.24 17.85 17.09
N GLN A 214 -16.01 16.84 16.66
CA GLN A 214 -16.77 15.99 17.56
C GLN A 214 -15.83 15.25 18.54
N LEU A 215 -14.76 14.61 18.05
CA LEU A 215 -13.77 13.94 18.90
C LEU A 215 -13.15 14.89 19.95
N LEU A 216 -12.80 16.10 19.53
CA LEU A 216 -12.28 17.11 20.47
C LEU A 216 -13.33 17.53 21.51
N SER A 217 -14.62 17.61 21.14
CA SER A 217 -15.70 17.90 22.10
C SER A 217 -15.90 16.78 23.12
N GLU A 218 -15.57 15.54 22.75
CA GLU A 218 -15.52 14.35 23.61
C GLU A 218 -14.20 14.21 24.38
N ASN A 219 -13.37 15.26 24.39
CA ASN A 219 -12.06 15.32 25.04
C ASN A 219 -11.05 14.26 24.54
N LYS A 220 -11.17 13.81 23.29
CA LYS A 220 -10.21 12.90 22.67
C LYS A 220 -8.97 13.66 22.19
N LYS A 221 -7.85 12.94 22.12
CA LYS A 221 -6.61 13.35 21.46
C LYS A 221 -6.58 12.79 20.05
N ILE A 222 -6.07 13.53 19.11
CA ILE A 222 -6.06 13.17 17.69
C ILE A 222 -4.63 13.09 17.19
N VAL A 223 -4.29 11.99 16.52
CA VAL A 223 -3.05 11.86 15.77
C VAL A 223 -3.41 11.88 14.29
N LEU A 224 -3.21 13.03 13.61
CA LEU A 224 -3.37 13.16 12.17
C LEU A 224 -2.11 12.68 11.45
N ALA A 225 -2.26 11.75 10.51
CA ALA A 225 -1.12 11.14 9.85
C ALA A 225 -1.18 11.20 8.32
N SER A 226 -0.05 11.58 7.68
CA SER A 226 0.18 11.41 6.26
C SER A 226 1.03 10.16 6.01
N PHE A 227 0.65 9.34 5.01
CA PHE A 227 1.35 8.13 4.62
C PHE A 227 2.20 8.32 3.37
N CYS A 228 1.85 9.28 2.52
CA CYS A 228 2.55 9.55 1.28
C CYS A 228 2.55 11.05 0.96
N LYS A 229 3.72 11.67 1.06
CA LYS A 229 3.89 13.09 0.74
C LYS A 229 3.65 13.35 -0.75
N GLU A 230 4.18 12.50 -1.59
CA GLU A 230 4.10 12.62 -3.05
C GLU A 230 2.66 12.54 -3.58
N GLU A 231 1.78 11.91 -2.81
CA GLU A 231 0.34 11.86 -3.10
C GLU A 231 -0.47 12.98 -2.40
N GLY A 232 0.22 13.93 -1.76
CA GLY A 232 -0.37 15.16 -1.23
C GLY A 232 -1.06 15.04 0.12
N ASP A 233 -0.85 13.99 0.91
CA ASP A 233 -1.51 13.81 2.21
C ASP A 233 -1.28 14.96 3.18
N GLU A 234 -0.06 15.56 3.16
CA GLU A 234 0.27 16.71 4.00
C GLU A 234 -0.61 17.91 3.66
N GLU A 235 -0.92 18.13 2.39
CA GLU A 235 -1.86 19.18 1.95
C GLU A 235 -3.30 18.87 2.40
N GLY A 236 -3.72 17.60 2.37
CA GLY A 236 -4.99 17.16 2.94
C GLY A 236 -5.10 17.49 4.42
N ILE A 237 -4.06 17.21 5.21
CA ILE A 237 -4.00 17.58 6.64
C ILE A 237 -4.12 19.09 6.81
N ARG A 238 -3.37 19.88 6.04
CA ARG A 238 -3.41 21.36 6.12
C ARG A 238 -4.82 21.90 5.87
N LYS A 239 -5.51 21.39 4.84
CA LYS A 239 -6.89 21.78 4.54
C LYS A 239 -7.86 21.46 5.68
N ILE A 240 -7.74 20.25 6.27
CA ILE A 240 -8.60 19.81 7.36
C ILE A 240 -8.37 20.66 8.62
N LEU A 241 -7.12 20.92 8.99
CA LEU A 241 -6.79 21.78 10.14
C LEU A 241 -7.34 23.20 9.96
N ALA A 242 -7.18 23.78 8.77
CA ALA A 242 -7.76 25.10 8.45
C ALA A 242 -9.30 25.09 8.57
N ALA A 243 -9.95 24.03 8.07
CA ALA A 243 -11.42 23.90 8.17
C ALA A 243 -11.90 23.67 9.61
N MET A 244 -11.07 23.06 10.47
CA MET A 244 -11.39 22.89 11.88
C MET A 244 -11.37 24.21 12.66
N GLY A 245 -10.54 25.17 12.28
CA GLY A 245 -10.28 26.39 13.02
C GLY A 245 -9.47 26.19 14.30
N PHE A 246 -8.79 25.06 14.46
CA PHE A 246 -8.01 24.66 15.64
C PHE A 246 -6.56 24.32 15.29
N GLU A 247 -5.89 25.18 14.54
CA GLU A 247 -4.53 24.93 14.05
C GLU A 247 -3.50 24.70 15.16
N ASN A 248 -3.78 25.15 16.40
CA ASN A 248 -2.88 25.06 17.54
C ASN A 248 -3.49 24.36 18.77
N ASP A 249 -4.46 23.45 18.59
CA ASP A 249 -4.98 22.67 19.74
C ASP A 249 -3.95 21.62 20.15
N SER A 250 -3.49 21.67 21.39
CA SER A 250 -2.48 20.77 21.95
C SER A 250 -2.90 19.29 21.97
N ARG A 251 -4.18 19.01 21.76
CA ARG A 251 -4.73 17.64 21.64
C ARG A 251 -4.59 17.08 20.24
N VAL A 252 -4.19 17.91 19.25
CA VAL A 252 -3.98 17.48 17.86
C VAL A 252 -2.49 17.39 17.58
N ARG A 253 -2.01 16.18 17.37
CA ARG A 253 -0.63 15.92 16.94
C ARG A 253 -0.62 15.53 15.46
N VAL A 254 0.32 16.07 14.71
CA VAL A 254 0.51 15.70 13.29
C VAL A 254 1.75 14.82 13.14
N LEU A 255 1.62 13.72 12.39
CA LEU A 255 2.71 12.82 12.02
C LEU A 255 2.82 12.72 10.50
N HIS A 256 4.01 13.01 9.98
CA HIS A 256 4.31 12.84 8.56
C HIS A 256 5.25 11.65 8.36
N TYR A 257 4.85 10.70 7.52
CA TYR A 257 5.75 9.65 7.09
C TYR A 257 6.89 10.24 6.24
N ASN A 258 8.12 9.98 6.65
CA ASN A 258 9.32 10.53 6.00
C ASN A 258 10.28 9.45 5.48
N GLY A 259 9.85 8.16 5.51
CA GLY A 259 10.66 7.02 5.11
C GLY A 259 11.55 6.43 6.21
N THR A 260 11.67 7.10 7.37
CA THR A 260 12.51 6.63 8.48
C THR A 260 11.76 6.39 9.79
N ASN A 261 10.53 6.88 9.88
CA ASN A 261 9.70 6.86 11.09
C ASN A 261 8.49 5.91 10.98
N ALA A 262 8.60 4.83 10.22
CA ALA A 262 7.54 3.82 10.10
C ALA A 262 7.11 3.28 11.47
N ASP A 263 8.07 2.94 12.32
CA ASP A 263 7.81 2.43 13.67
C ASP A 263 6.98 3.40 14.53
N GLU A 264 7.21 4.72 14.40
CA GLU A 264 6.45 5.74 15.10
C GLU A 264 4.97 5.75 14.68
N LEU A 265 4.70 5.68 13.37
CA LEU A 265 3.33 5.64 12.86
C LEU A 265 2.64 4.32 13.24
N ILE A 266 3.33 3.19 13.15
CA ILE A 266 2.80 1.87 13.53
C ILE A 266 2.50 1.83 15.04
N CYS A 267 3.39 2.35 15.88
CA CYS A 267 3.13 2.48 17.31
C CYS A 267 1.93 3.39 17.57
N ALA A 268 1.81 4.53 16.88
CA ALA A 268 0.68 5.45 17.04
C ALA A 268 -0.66 4.79 16.65
N ILE A 269 -0.68 3.92 15.62
CA ILE A 269 -1.86 3.11 15.27
C ILE A 269 -2.16 2.11 16.40
N ALA A 270 -1.17 1.35 16.84
CA ALA A 270 -1.35 0.27 17.81
C ALA A 270 -1.77 0.78 19.21
N GLU A 271 -1.30 1.97 19.63
CA GLU A 271 -1.63 2.57 20.91
C GLU A 271 -2.95 3.36 20.92
N SER A 272 -3.59 3.58 19.75
CA SER A 272 -4.84 4.34 19.68
C SER A 272 -6.06 3.48 20.03
N ALA A 273 -7.05 4.07 20.69
CA ALA A 273 -8.32 3.42 21.03
C ALA A 273 -9.14 3.08 19.77
N GLY A 274 -8.96 3.85 18.70
CA GLY A 274 -9.59 3.61 17.41
C GLY A 274 -8.87 4.35 16.29
N VAL A 275 -9.19 3.98 15.05
CA VAL A 275 -8.57 4.53 13.84
C VAL A 275 -9.63 5.00 12.85
N ILE A 276 -9.50 6.22 12.34
CA ILE A 276 -10.23 6.69 11.16
C ILE A 276 -9.31 6.52 9.96
N GLY A 277 -9.61 5.54 9.10
CA GLY A 277 -8.73 5.09 8.05
C GLY A 277 -9.17 5.53 6.66
N THR A 278 -8.61 6.63 6.11
CA THR A 278 -8.81 6.96 4.69
C THR A 278 -7.76 6.26 3.82
N ARG A 279 -6.52 6.14 4.28
CA ARG A 279 -5.51 5.32 3.61
C ARG A 279 -5.82 3.84 3.81
N PHE A 280 -5.81 3.07 2.72
CA PHE A 280 -6.07 1.63 2.74
C PHE A 280 -5.23 0.91 3.81
N HIS A 281 -3.92 1.11 3.82
CA HIS A 281 -3.04 0.45 4.77
C HIS A 281 -3.18 0.95 6.22
N ALA A 282 -3.75 2.14 6.46
CA ALA A 282 -4.10 2.53 7.82
C ALA A 282 -5.24 1.65 8.38
N THR A 283 -6.23 1.33 7.54
CA THR A 283 -7.30 0.39 7.87
C THR A 283 -6.74 -1.02 8.14
N ILE A 284 -5.90 -1.53 7.24
CA ILE A 284 -5.32 -2.88 7.40
C ILE A 284 -4.45 -2.99 8.66
N LEU A 285 -3.57 -2.03 8.91
CA LEU A 285 -2.69 -2.01 10.08
C LEU A 285 -3.47 -1.86 11.39
N ALA A 286 -4.55 -1.06 11.38
CA ALA A 286 -5.44 -0.95 12.54
C ALA A 286 -6.09 -2.30 12.87
N LEU A 287 -6.67 -2.97 11.87
CA LEU A 287 -7.26 -4.29 12.02
C LEU A 287 -6.22 -5.35 12.43
N ALA A 288 -5.01 -5.29 11.87
CA ALA A 288 -3.89 -6.17 12.26
C ALA A 288 -3.46 -5.95 13.72
N ALA A 289 -3.55 -4.72 14.23
CA ALA A 289 -3.30 -4.39 15.63
C ALA A 289 -4.51 -4.69 16.57
N GLY A 290 -5.62 -5.20 16.03
CA GLY A 290 -6.86 -5.41 16.79
C GLY A 290 -7.52 -4.11 17.23
N ARG A 291 -7.29 -3.00 16.52
CA ARG A 291 -7.92 -1.72 16.82
C ARG A 291 -9.22 -1.55 16.05
N PRO A 292 -10.27 -1.01 16.70
CA PRO A 292 -11.48 -0.64 16.01
C PRO A 292 -11.20 0.42 14.95
N VAL A 293 -11.83 0.30 13.78
CA VAL A 293 -11.61 1.20 12.66
C VAL A 293 -12.92 1.75 12.10
N LEU A 294 -12.90 3.00 11.69
CA LEU A 294 -13.90 3.65 10.83
C LEU A 294 -13.24 3.85 9.45
N PRO A 295 -13.47 2.97 8.48
CA PRO A 295 -12.93 3.13 7.14
C PRO A 295 -13.65 4.26 6.39
N ILE A 296 -12.86 5.12 5.73
CA ILE A 296 -13.36 6.10 4.77
C ILE A 296 -12.82 5.70 3.40
N VAL A 297 -13.66 5.08 2.59
CA VAL A 297 -13.23 4.52 1.32
C VAL A 297 -13.40 5.54 0.18
N TYR A 298 -12.53 5.42 -0.81
CA TYR A 298 -12.58 6.25 -2.02
C TYR A 298 -12.42 5.41 -3.30
N SER A 299 -12.33 4.10 -3.14
CA SER A 299 -12.22 3.16 -4.26
C SER A 299 -12.78 1.81 -3.87
N ASP A 300 -13.24 1.06 -4.84
CA ASP A 300 -13.93 -0.21 -4.62
C ASP A 300 -13.00 -1.30 -4.04
N LYS A 301 -11.69 -1.22 -4.30
CA LYS A 301 -10.72 -2.16 -3.74
C LYS A 301 -10.77 -2.26 -2.21
N THR A 302 -11.05 -1.14 -1.52
CA THR A 302 -11.15 -1.15 -0.06
C THR A 302 -12.47 -1.81 0.37
N LYS A 303 -13.56 -1.55 -0.36
CA LYS A 303 -14.85 -2.23 -0.13
C LYS A 303 -14.71 -3.74 -0.28
N TYR A 304 -14.11 -4.21 -1.38
CA TYR A 304 -13.91 -5.65 -1.62
C TYR A 304 -13.14 -6.33 -0.50
N VAL A 305 -12.08 -5.70 -0.01
CA VAL A 305 -11.30 -6.27 1.11
C VAL A 305 -12.12 -6.28 2.41
N LEU A 306 -12.87 -5.22 2.71
CA LEU A 306 -13.72 -5.17 3.91
C LEU A 306 -14.84 -6.21 3.85
N ASP A 307 -15.47 -6.39 2.69
CA ASP A 307 -16.50 -7.41 2.45
C ASP A 307 -15.91 -8.83 2.63
N ASP A 308 -14.73 -9.08 2.07
CA ASP A 308 -14.03 -10.36 2.20
C ASP A 308 -13.67 -10.69 3.65
N LEU A 309 -13.42 -9.68 4.46
CA LEU A 309 -13.12 -9.80 5.89
C LEU A 309 -14.39 -9.94 6.76
N GLY A 310 -15.58 -9.76 6.19
CA GLY A 310 -16.84 -9.71 6.94
C GLY A 310 -16.91 -8.54 7.91
N PHE A 311 -16.33 -7.39 7.54
CA PHE A 311 -16.34 -6.19 8.36
C PHE A 311 -17.77 -5.67 8.55
N ALA A 312 -18.22 -5.53 9.80
CA ALA A 312 -19.60 -5.18 10.14
C ALA A 312 -19.77 -3.76 10.74
N GLY A 313 -18.69 -2.94 10.74
CA GLY A 313 -18.75 -1.56 11.22
C GLY A 313 -19.25 -0.59 10.16
N THR A 314 -19.41 0.68 10.56
CA THR A 314 -19.71 1.78 9.65
C THR A 314 -18.56 1.94 8.64
N VAL A 315 -18.91 2.13 7.37
CA VAL A 315 -17.99 2.47 6.28
C VAL A 315 -18.54 3.68 5.55
N TYR A 316 -17.75 4.73 5.43
CA TYR A 316 -18.12 5.90 4.62
C TYR A 316 -17.42 5.84 3.27
N ASP A 317 -18.19 6.06 2.20
CA ASP A 317 -17.64 6.30 0.86
C ASP A 317 -17.58 7.80 0.61
N LEU A 318 -16.39 8.35 0.44
CA LEU A 318 -16.25 9.78 0.19
C LEU A 318 -16.83 10.24 -1.15
N ARG A 319 -17.14 9.30 -2.05
CA ARG A 319 -17.81 9.58 -3.33
C ARG A 319 -19.32 9.81 -3.16
N GLU A 320 -19.89 9.29 -2.06
CA GLU A 320 -21.32 9.42 -1.75
C GLU A 320 -21.61 10.75 -1.04
N ASP A 321 -22.82 11.28 -1.25
CA ASP A 321 -23.28 12.51 -0.61
C ASP A 321 -23.97 12.21 0.72
N THR A 322 -23.28 11.51 1.59
CA THR A 322 -23.78 11.11 2.91
C THR A 322 -23.04 11.86 4.01
N PRO A 323 -23.73 12.53 4.94
CA PRO A 323 -23.10 13.15 6.10
C PRO A 323 -22.45 12.10 7.01
N TRP A 324 -21.26 12.38 7.52
CA TRP A 324 -20.56 11.49 8.44
C TRP A 324 -20.93 11.83 9.89
N THR A 325 -22.00 11.23 10.37
CA THR A 325 -22.58 11.53 11.69
C THR A 325 -22.38 10.42 12.71
N ALA A 326 -22.17 9.18 12.27
CA ALA A 326 -21.93 8.04 13.13
C ALA A 326 -20.46 7.69 13.17
N MET A 327 -19.93 7.37 14.34
CA MET A 327 -18.55 6.89 14.53
C MET A 327 -18.53 5.48 15.14
N GLU A 328 -19.41 4.60 14.63
CA GLU A 328 -19.39 3.21 15.05
C GLU A 328 -18.18 2.50 14.42
N MET A 329 -17.14 2.38 15.20
CA MET A 329 -15.92 1.68 14.81
C MET A 329 -16.05 0.19 15.13
N ALA A 330 -15.54 -0.67 14.26
CA ALA A 330 -15.51 -2.10 14.46
C ALA A 330 -14.10 -2.67 14.22
N THR A 331 -13.88 -3.88 14.72
CA THR A 331 -12.65 -4.65 14.47
C THR A 331 -13.03 -6.04 13.98
N ILE A 332 -12.03 -6.79 13.57
CA ILE A 332 -12.14 -8.20 13.15
C ILE A 332 -11.05 -9.01 13.83
N VAL A 333 -11.16 -10.33 13.75
CA VAL A 333 -10.01 -11.21 14.01
C VAL A 333 -9.10 -11.15 12.79
N ALA A 334 -7.89 -10.64 12.95
CA ALA A 334 -6.95 -10.49 11.85
C ALA A 334 -6.58 -11.85 11.23
N PRO A 335 -6.71 -12.02 9.89
CA PRO A 335 -6.46 -13.30 9.22
C PRO A 335 -4.96 -13.53 8.95
N VAL A 336 -4.15 -13.55 10.00
CA VAL A 336 -2.69 -13.63 9.92
C VAL A 336 -2.23 -14.90 9.20
N ALA A 337 -2.76 -16.06 9.59
CA ALA A 337 -2.36 -17.33 8.98
C ALA A 337 -2.74 -17.43 7.50
N GLU A 338 -3.87 -16.85 7.13
CA GLU A 338 -4.35 -16.81 5.75
C GLU A 338 -3.52 -15.86 4.89
N SER A 339 -3.08 -14.71 5.43
CA SER A 339 -2.24 -13.74 4.71
C SER A 339 -0.87 -14.32 4.35
N GLU A 340 -0.34 -15.22 5.18
CA GLU A 340 0.92 -15.92 4.93
C GLU A 340 0.89 -16.79 3.65
N LYS A 341 -0.28 -17.17 3.17
CA LYS A 341 -0.46 -17.94 1.93
C LYS A 341 0.04 -17.22 0.69
N HIS A 342 0.18 -15.89 0.72
CA HIS A 342 0.85 -15.17 -0.36
C HIS A 342 2.22 -15.76 -0.70
N PHE A 343 2.95 -16.25 0.30
CA PHE A 343 4.34 -16.67 0.17
C PHE A 343 4.53 -18.18 -0.10
N GLU A 344 3.46 -19.00 -0.12
CA GLU A 344 3.56 -20.46 -0.23
C GLU A 344 4.45 -20.94 -1.39
N LYS A 345 4.32 -20.33 -2.57
CA LYS A 345 5.13 -20.71 -3.73
C LYS A 345 6.55 -20.15 -3.67
N LEU A 346 6.71 -18.95 -3.14
CA LEU A 346 8.01 -18.30 -3.00
C LEU A 346 8.84 -18.96 -1.89
N ASP A 347 8.22 -19.45 -0.81
CA ASP A 347 8.86 -20.20 0.26
C ASP A 347 9.56 -21.47 -0.24
N GLN A 348 8.99 -22.16 -1.23
CA GLN A 348 9.58 -23.37 -1.84
C GLN A 348 10.91 -23.08 -2.56
N VAL A 349 11.15 -21.83 -2.94
CA VAL A 349 12.36 -21.40 -3.64
C VAL A 349 13.38 -20.78 -2.71
N LEU A 350 12.93 -20.02 -1.69
CA LEU A 350 13.81 -19.18 -0.87
C LEU A 350 14.13 -19.77 0.53
N ARG A 351 13.33 -20.70 1.01
CA ARG A 351 13.60 -21.47 2.23
C ARG A 351 14.25 -22.79 1.89
#